data_9a66306ddc511ba5dbfa57f3e697c8e7
#
_entry.id   9a66306ddc511ba5dbfa57f3e697c8e7
#
_cell.length_a   1.000
_cell.length_b   1.000
_cell.length_c   1.000
_cell.angle_alpha   90.00
_cell.angle_beta   90.00
_cell.angle_gamma   90.00
#
_symmetry.space_group_name_H-M   'P 1'
#
loop_
_entity.id
_entity.type
_entity.pdbx_description
1 polymer ?
#
loop_
_entity_poly.entity_id
_entity_poly.type
_entity_poly.pdbx_seq_one_letter_code
_entity_poly.pdbx_strand_id
1 'polypeptide(L)'
;MAAKPSKGASTAPFEHPPGSLRRQSRRSNSGSARYAARRSDDLPRRFARTYTAAITDVMDEMGLLRQTLPPTIQPLSSEMRLAGYAFPARGRPRQRGPRDEVLRKFLGMIGDVPRDSVLVIQANDNVAAHFGELSAEWLRSRKARGVVVDGSTRDAASIARIAFPTFVRYRTPQDSVPRWQVADWGQPVTIGGVRIALGDVIVGDLDGVVVVPRRVAHVVLLRCEKLVGTENKVRTAVKRGMPPLAAYEKYGAF
;
A
#
# COMPACT_ATOMS: atom_id res chain seq x y z
N MET A 1 24.00 43.48 -52.33
CA MET A 1 22.67 42.82 -52.51
C MET A 1 22.20 42.31 -51.17
N ALA A 2 21.24 42.95 -50.60
CA ALA A 2 20.74 42.68 -49.26
C ALA A 2 19.50 41.73 -49.33
N ALA A 3 19.53 40.62 -48.61
CA ALA A 3 18.40 39.71 -48.44
C ALA A 3 17.59 40.10 -47.22
N LYS A 4 16.25 40.26 -47.39
CA LYS A 4 15.25 40.61 -46.35
C LYS A 4 14.99 39.42 -45.41
N PRO A 5 14.63 39.66 -44.15
CA PRO A 5 14.15 38.64 -43.20
C PRO A 5 12.67 38.32 -43.42
N SER A 6 12.31 37.02 -43.35
CA SER A 6 10.94 36.53 -43.43
C SER A 6 10.23 36.61 -42.06
N LYS A 7 8.95 36.98 -42.14
CA LYS A 7 8.02 37.30 -41.04
C LYS A 7 7.62 36.07 -40.22
N GLY A 8 7.34 36.36 -38.95
CA GLY A 8 6.96 35.49 -37.86
C GLY A 8 5.74 34.57 -38.08
N ALA A 9 5.79 33.45 -37.39
CA ALA A 9 4.68 32.54 -37.16
C ALA A 9 3.91 32.97 -35.91
N SER A 10 2.63 33.28 -36.10
CA SER A 10 1.65 33.63 -35.08
C SER A 10 1.29 32.40 -34.26
N THR A 11 1.48 32.46 -32.96
CA THR A 11 0.94 31.50 -32.00
C THR A 11 -0.49 31.89 -31.63
N ALA A 12 -1.47 31.16 -32.17
CA ALA A 12 -2.87 31.29 -31.73
C ALA A 12 -3.08 30.48 -30.43
N PRO A 13 -3.86 30.97 -29.45
CA PRO A 13 -4.18 30.22 -28.23
C PRO A 13 -5.18 29.11 -28.52
N PHE A 14 -4.93 27.93 -27.90
CA PHE A 14 -5.85 26.80 -27.93
C PHE A 14 -7.12 27.14 -27.15
N GLU A 15 -8.23 27.39 -27.86
CA GLU A 15 -9.57 27.45 -27.26
C GLU A 15 -10.09 26.02 -27.01
N HIS A 16 -10.48 25.72 -25.78
CA HIS A 16 -11.20 24.51 -25.42
C HIS A 16 -12.69 24.67 -25.71
N PRO A 17 -13.33 23.75 -26.45
CA PRO A 17 -14.77 23.78 -26.61
C PRO A 17 -15.48 23.37 -25.31
N PRO A 18 -16.60 23.98 -24.91
CA PRO A 18 -17.40 23.58 -23.76
C PRO A 18 -18.19 22.31 -24.10
N GLY A 19 -17.65 21.15 -23.76
CA GLY A 19 -18.33 19.87 -23.89
C GLY A 19 -19.11 19.52 -22.62
N SER A 20 -20.42 19.41 -22.74
CA SER A 20 -21.39 18.98 -21.72
C SER A 20 -20.97 17.73 -20.98
N LEU A 21 -20.68 17.88 -19.70
CA LEU A 21 -20.54 16.75 -18.76
C LEU A 21 -21.90 16.09 -18.54
N ARG A 22 -22.24 15.10 -19.35
CA ARG A 22 -23.31 14.16 -19.03
C ARG A 22 -22.90 13.38 -17.77
N ARG A 23 -23.70 13.57 -16.71
CA ARG A 23 -23.65 12.77 -15.48
C ARG A 23 -23.84 11.29 -15.84
N GLN A 24 -22.76 10.51 -15.86
CA GLN A 24 -22.84 9.05 -15.83
C GLN A 24 -22.21 8.52 -14.55
N SER A 25 -23.02 7.67 -13.90
CA SER A 25 -22.72 6.70 -12.84
C SER A 25 -22.61 7.20 -11.40
N ARG A 26 -23.76 7.38 -10.78
CA ARG A 26 -23.94 7.14 -9.34
C ARG A 26 -24.10 5.60 -9.11
N ARG A 27 -23.05 4.81 -9.22
CA ARG A 27 -23.08 3.38 -8.82
C ARG A 27 -21.90 2.90 -8.00
N SER A 28 -21.06 3.77 -7.45
CA SER A 28 -19.94 3.36 -6.57
C SER A 28 -20.04 3.85 -5.12
N ASN A 29 -21.09 4.59 -4.74
CA ASN A 29 -21.11 5.28 -3.45
C ASN A 29 -21.64 4.46 -2.25
N SER A 30 -22.17 3.25 -2.46
CA SER A 30 -22.67 2.42 -1.34
C SER A 30 -21.57 1.61 -0.64
N GLY A 31 -20.48 1.32 -1.33
CA GLY A 31 -19.33 0.60 -0.78
C GLY A 31 -18.47 1.49 0.12
N SER A 32 -18.20 2.73 -0.31
CA SER A 32 -17.35 3.67 0.43
C SER A 32 -17.99 4.16 1.73
N ALA A 33 -19.29 4.42 1.73
CA ALA A 33 -20.03 4.81 2.94
C ALA A 33 -20.10 3.69 3.99
N ARG A 34 -20.32 2.44 3.55
CA ARG A 34 -20.29 1.26 4.44
C ARG A 34 -18.87 0.96 4.94
N TYR A 35 -17.85 1.26 4.16
CA TYR A 35 -16.45 1.14 4.55
C TYR A 35 -16.08 2.19 5.61
N ALA A 36 -16.51 3.44 5.45
CA ALA A 36 -16.28 4.51 6.41
C ALA A 36 -16.95 4.27 7.77
N ALA A 37 -18.18 3.74 7.78
CA ALA A 37 -18.94 3.46 9.01
C ALA A 37 -18.33 2.36 9.91
N ARG A 38 -17.46 1.49 9.38
CA ARG A 38 -16.76 0.43 10.13
C ARG A 38 -15.39 0.85 10.69
N ARG A 39 -14.99 2.11 10.57
CA ARG A 39 -13.66 2.64 10.88
C ARG A 39 -13.54 3.32 12.24
N SER A 40 -14.45 3.08 13.19
CA SER A 40 -14.42 3.71 14.52
C SER A 40 -13.35 3.13 15.46
N ASP A 41 -12.65 2.08 15.05
CA ASP A 41 -11.59 1.45 15.83
C ASP A 41 -10.18 1.94 15.43
N ASP A 42 -9.33 2.11 16.42
CA ASP A 42 -7.96 2.61 16.29
C ASP A 42 -6.94 1.50 15.91
N LEU A 43 -7.41 0.43 15.23
CA LEU A 43 -6.58 -0.74 14.91
C LEU A 43 -5.26 -0.38 14.20
N PRO A 44 -5.25 0.43 13.11
CA PRO A 44 -3.99 0.73 12.44
C PRO A 44 -2.98 1.44 13.34
N ARG A 45 -3.40 2.37 14.17
CA ARG A 45 -2.50 3.09 15.09
C ARG A 45 -1.94 2.18 16.18
N ARG A 46 -2.74 1.24 16.66
CA ARG A 46 -2.31 0.27 17.66
C ARG A 46 -1.36 -0.75 17.02
N PHE A 47 -1.69 -1.30 15.84
CA PHE A 47 -0.79 -2.19 15.08
C PHE A 47 0.53 -1.50 14.71
N ALA A 48 0.56 -0.21 14.46
CA ALA A 48 1.80 0.54 14.22
C ALA A 48 2.80 0.51 15.40
N ARG A 49 2.36 0.10 16.60
CA ARG A 49 3.21 -0.07 17.79
C ARG A 49 3.69 -1.50 17.98
N THR A 50 3.26 -2.42 17.14
CA THR A 50 3.70 -3.82 17.08
C THR A 50 4.71 -3.97 15.95
N TYR A 51 5.15 -5.18 15.66
CA TYR A 51 6.03 -5.52 14.54
C TYR A 51 5.55 -6.82 13.89
N THR A 52 5.96 -7.04 12.64
CA THR A 52 5.43 -8.12 11.80
C THR A 52 5.70 -9.50 12.40
N ALA A 53 6.88 -9.75 13.00
CA ALA A 53 7.19 -11.03 13.64
C ALA A 53 6.22 -11.37 14.78
N ALA A 54 5.96 -10.45 15.72
CA ALA A 54 5.00 -10.70 16.80
C ALA A 54 3.56 -10.95 16.28
N ILE A 55 3.20 -10.33 15.15
CA ILE A 55 1.89 -10.55 14.53
C ILE A 55 1.81 -11.94 13.91
N THR A 56 2.88 -12.39 13.24
CA THR A 56 2.94 -13.76 12.67
C THR A 56 2.89 -14.81 13.75
N ASP A 57 3.68 -14.67 14.83
CA ASP A 57 3.68 -15.61 15.94
C ASP A 57 2.27 -15.79 16.52
N VAL A 58 1.57 -14.70 16.81
CA VAL A 58 0.20 -14.76 17.30
C VAL A 58 -0.76 -15.39 16.30
N MET A 59 -0.59 -15.12 15.00
CA MET A 59 -1.46 -15.72 13.98
C MET A 59 -1.17 -17.20 13.78
N ASP A 60 0.09 -17.61 13.89
CA ASP A 60 0.50 -19.02 13.82
C ASP A 60 -0.11 -19.83 14.97
N GLU A 61 -0.08 -19.31 16.20
CA GLU A 61 -0.79 -19.90 17.35
C GLU A 61 -2.32 -20.04 17.11
N MET A 62 -2.88 -19.16 16.29
CA MET A 62 -4.29 -19.20 15.91
C MET A 62 -4.57 -20.09 14.68
N GLY A 63 -3.57 -20.76 14.13
CA GLY A 63 -3.69 -21.59 12.93
C GLY A 63 -3.78 -20.80 11.62
N LEU A 64 -3.40 -19.51 11.61
CA LEU A 64 -3.42 -18.65 10.44
C LEU A 64 -2.01 -18.55 9.80
N LEU A 65 -1.48 -19.67 9.33
CA LEU A 65 -0.09 -19.85 8.88
C LEU A 65 0.26 -19.15 7.53
N ARG A 66 -0.70 -18.61 6.80
CA ARG A 66 -0.48 -18.08 5.43
C ARG A 66 -0.98 -16.65 5.31
N GLN A 67 -0.34 -15.75 6.05
CA GLN A 67 -0.74 -14.34 6.11
C GLN A 67 0.43 -13.38 5.78
N THR A 68 1.61 -13.90 5.46
CA THR A 68 2.79 -13.11 5.08
C THR A 68 2.90 -13.04 3.55
N LEU A 69 3.10 -11.85 3.03
CA LEU A 69 3.31 -11.62 1.60
C LEU A 69 4.69 -12.14 1.18
N PRO A 70 4.92 -12.37 -0.13
CA PRO A 70 6.21 -12.85 -0.64
C PRO A 70 7.39 -12.01 -0.14
N PRO A 71 8.49 -12.62 0.28
CA PRO A 71 9.68 -11.91 0.82
C PRO A 71 10.37 -11.01 -0.21
N THR A 72 9.99 -11.11 -1.48
CA THR A 72 10.44 -10.18 -2.52
C THR A 72 9.79 -8.80 -2.43
N ILE A 73 8.69 -8.65 -1.67
CA ILE A 73 8.06 -7.35 -1.43
C ILE A 73 8.76 -6.70 -0.25
N GLN A 74 9.60 -5.71 -0.53
CA GLN A 74 10.48 -5.05 0.44
C GLN A 74 10.23 -3.55 0.51
N PRO A 75 10.50 -2.90 1.66
CA PRO A 75 10.41 -1.45 1.77
C PRO A 75 11.48 -0.77 0.91
N LEU A 76 11.19 0.43 0.41
CA LEU A 76 12.19 1.24 -0.31
C LEU A 76 13.33 1.73 0.59
N SER A 77 13.12 1.80 1.89
CA SER A 77 14.10 2.19 2.91
C SER A 77 13.84 1.39 4.18
N SER A 78 14.90 1.02 4.91
CA SER A 78 14.86 0.29 6.18
C SER A 78 13.98 0.92 7.26
N GLU A 79 13.83 2.24 7.21
CA GLU A 79 13.03 3.00 8.18
C GLU A 79 11.53 2.97 7.87
N MET A 80 11.14 2.50 6.69
CA MET A 80 9.74 2.50 6.29
C MET A 80 8.94 1.46 7.04
N ARG A 81 7.88 1.93 7.69
CA ARG A 81 6.89 1.10 8.37
C ARG A 81 5.50 1.55 7.97
N LEU A 82 4.56 0.63 7.87
CA LEU A 82 3.16 0.96 7.63
C LEU A 82 2.22 0.11 8.49
N ALA A 83 1.08 0.69 8.85
CA ALA A 83 -0.06 -0.03 9.37
C ALA A 83 -1.33 0.70 8.93
N GLY A 84 -2.23 0.02 8.23
CA GLY A 84 -3.43 0.63 7.68
C GLY A 84 -4.45 -0.40 7.20
N TYR A 85 -5.64 0.08 6.86
CA TYR A 85 -6.65 -0.78 6.26
C TYR A 85 -6.35 -1.04 4.79
N ALA A 86 -6.45 -2.27 4.35
CA ALA A 86 -6.26 -2.64 2.95
C ALA A 86 -7.27 -1.94 2.05
N PHE A 87 -6.78 -1.31 0.99
CA PHE A 87 -7.55 -0.86 -0.16
C PHE A 87 -6.98 -1.57 -1.39
N PRO A 88 -7.55 -2.74 -1.75
CA PRO A 88 -7.00 -3.56 -2.81
C PRO A 88 -7.31 -2.98 -4.19
N ALA A 89 -6.36 -3.13 -5.11
CA ALA A 89 -6.49 -2.82 -6.52
C ALA A 89 -5.82 -3.91 -7.35
N ARG A 90 -6.38 -4.20 -8.50
CA ARG A 90 -5.85 -5.16 -9.44
C ARG A 90 -5.54 -4.50 -10.77
N GLY A 91 -4.39 -4.83 -11.32
CA GLY A 91 -4.00 -4.45 -12.65
C GLY A 91 -3.77 -5.62 -13.58
N ARG A 92 -3.42 -5.30 -14.80
CA ARG A 92 -3.11 -6.26 -15.87
C ARG A 92 -2.25 -5.58 -16.95
N PRO A 93 -1.53 -6.34 -17.77
CA PRO A 93 -0.91 -5.82 -18.98
C PRO A 93 -1.91 -5.02 -19.81
N ARG A 94 -1.44 -3.93 -20.43
CA ARG A 94 -2.30 -3.04 -21.19
C ARG A 94 -2.91 -3.75 -22.39
N GLN A 95 -4.21 -3.57 -22.56
CA GLN A 95 -4.92 -3.88 -23.79
C GLN A 95 -4.93 -2.64 -24.70
N ARG A 96 -5.36 -2.79 -25.94
CA ARG A 96 -5.56 -1.67 -26.88
C ARG A 96 -6.55 -0.66 -26.31
N GLY A 97 -6.38 0.61 -26.63
CA GLY A 97 -7.28 1.68 -26.19
C GLY A 97 -6.55 3.02 -26.02
N PRO A 98 -7.30 4.13 -25.84
CA PRO A 98 -6.73 5.45 -25.67
C PRO A 98 -5.86 5.56 -24.40
N ARG A 99 -4.75 6.29 -24.52
CA ARG A 99 -3.86 6.55 -23.37
C ARG A 99 -4.58 7.29 -22.24
N ASP A 100 -5.44 8.22 -22.58
CA ASP A 100 -6.19 9.05 -21.64
C ASP A 100 -7.14 8.20 -20.75
N GLU A 101 -7.79 7.20 -21.31
CA GLU A 101 -8.66 6.29 -20.55
C GLU A 101 -7.88 5.50 -19.49
N VAL A 102 -6.69 4.98 -19.85
CA VAL A 102 -5.81 4.26 -18.91
C VAL A 102 -5.41 5.18 -17.78
N LEU A 103 -4.99 6.42 -18.09
CA LEU A 103 -4.59 7.39 -17.09
C LEU A 103 -5.76 7.81 -16.18
N ARG A 104 -6.93 8.12 -16.75
CA ARG A 104 -8.12 8.46 -15.96
C ARG A 104 -8.52 7.36 -14.99
N LYS A 105 -8.46 6.11 -15.42
CA LYS A 105 -8.77 4.96 -14.56
C LYS A 105 -7.78 4.81 -13.42
N PHE A 106 -6.48 4.99 -13.70
CA PHE A 106 -5.44 5.01 -12.68
C PHE A 106 -5.64 6.14 -11.65
N LEU A 107 -5.89 7.36 -12.13
CA LEU A 107 -6.13 8.50 -11.27
C LEU A 107 -7.42 8.36 -10.45
N GLY A 108 -8.46 7.74 -11.01
CA GLY A 108 -9.68 7.39 -10.29
C GLY A 108 -9.40 6.44 -9.11
N MET A 109 -8.63 5.38 -9.36
CA MET A 109 -8.20 4.45 -8.31
C MET A 109 -7.44 5.17 -7.18
N ILE A 110 -6.44 6.00 -7.54
CA ILE A 110 -5.66 6.76 -6.54
C ILE A 110 -6.55 7.76 -5.78
N GLY A 111 -7.51 8.38 -6.47
CA GLY A 111 -8.45 9.33 -5.89
C GLY A 111 -9.40 8.71 -4.85
N ASP A 112 -9.76 7.45 -5.04
CA ASP A 112 -10.69 6.70 -4.19
C ASP A 112 -10.04 6.10 -2.93
N VAL A 113 -8.70 6.14 -2.80
CA VAL A 113 -8.00 5.58 -1.64
C VAL A 113 -8.40 6.34 -0.36
N PRO A 114 -9.00 5.69 0.62
CA PRO A 114 -9.43 6.36 1.83
C PRO A 114 -8.26 6.73 2.77
N ARG A 115 -8.49 7.70 3.63
CA ARG A 115 -7.60 7.96 4.78
C ARG A 115 -7.38 6.70 5.62
N ASP A 116 -6.23 6.58 6.26
CA ASP A 116 -5.79 5.46 7.11
C ASP A 116 -5.74 4.11 6.38
N SER A 117 -5.75 4.11 5.04
CA SER A 117 -5.64 2.92 4.22
C SER A 117 -4.23 2.72 3.67
N VAL A 118 -3.91 1.48 3.35
CA VAL A 118 -2.78 1.06 2.54
C VAL A 118 -3.33 0.64 1.18
N LEU A 119 -2.88 1.30 0.11
CA LEU A 119 -3.18 0.86 -1.24
C LEU A 119 -2.41 -0.43 -1.51
N VAL A 120 -3.10 -1.50 -1.87
CA VAL A 120 -2.49 -2.80 -2.16
C VAL A 120 -2.71 -3.14 -3.62
N ILE A 121 -1.66 -3.12 -4.44
CA ILE A 121 -1.74 -3.34 -5.89
C ILE A 121 -1.26 -4.75 -6.23
N GLN A 122 -2.16 -5.62 -6.70
CA GLN A 122 -1.83 -6.82 -7.43
C GLN A 122 -1.57 -6.44 -8.89
N ALA A 123 -0.30 -6.27 -9.27
CA ALA A 123 0.04 -5.72 -10.58
C ALA A 123 -0.21 -6.70 -11.72
N ASN A 124 0.03 -8.00 -11.51
CA ASN A 124 0.02 -9.01 -12.57
C ASN A 124 0.93 -8.63 -13.75
N ASP A 125 2.03 -7.97 -13.47
CA ASP A 125 3.01 -7.48 -14.41
C ASP A 125 4.39 -7.40 -13.73
N ASN A 126 5.45 -7.59 -14.49
CA ASN A 126 6.83 -7.54 -14.01
C ASN A 126 7.73 -6.60 -14.83
N VAL A 127 7.16 -5.70 -15.61
CA VAL A 127 7.87 -4.82 -16.53
C VAL A 127 7.77 -3.35 -16.14
N ALA A 128 6.54 -2.87 -15.94
CA ALA A 128 6.25 -1.45 -15.74
C ALA A 128 6.34 -1.03 -14.26
N ALA A 129 6.54 0.27 -14.04
CA ALA A 129 6.36 0.89 -12.73
C ALA A 129 4.87 1.19 -12.49
N HIS A 130 4.29 0.61 -11.46
CA HIS A 130 2.86 0.69 -11.14
C HIS A 130 2.55 1.83 -10.15
N PHE A 131 3.58 2.48 -9.63
CA PHE A 131 3.48 3.55 -8.65
C PHE A 131 4.64 4.55 -8.84
N GLY A 132 4.45 5.80 -8.44
CA GLY A 132 5.46 6.86 -8.56
C GLY A 132 5.23 8.00 -7.57
N GLU A 133 6.13 8.99 -7.58
CA GLU A 133 6.18 10.10 -6.61
C GLU A 133 4.87 10.87 -6.51
N LEU A 134 4.28 11.30 -7.64
CA LEU A 134 3.04 12.11 -7.63
C LEU A 134 1.88 11.36 -6.97
N SER A 135 1.81 10.04 -7.14
CA SER A 135 0.83 9.20 -6.45
C SER A 135 1.10 9.14 -4.95
N ALA A 136 2.37 9.04 -4.56
CA ALA A 136 2.78 9.04 -3.15
C ALA A 136 2.44 10.36 -2.46
N GLU A 137 2.72 11.50 -3.11
CA GLU A 137 2.36 12.82 -2.59
C GLU A 137 0.85 12.99 -2.41
N TRP A 138 0.04 12.57 -3.40
CA TRP A 138 -1.41 12.60 -3.27
C TRP A 138 -1.88 11.74 -2.10
N LEU A 139 -1.46 10.48 -2.02
CA LEU A 139 -1.87 9.57 -0.95
C LEU A 139 -1.44 10.08 0.44
N ARG A 140 -0.24 10.66 0.54
CA ARG A 140 0.26 11.30 1.75
C ARG A 140 -0.62 12.48 2.17
N SER A 141 -0.99 13.36 1.25
CA SER A 141 -1.87 14.51 1.50
C SER A 141 -3.25 14.07 1.99
N ARG A 142 -3.74 12.91 1.51
CA ARG A 142 -5.00 12.27 1.92
C ARG A 142 -4.88 11.45 3.19
N LYS A 143 -3.70 11.42 3.83
CA LYS A 143 -3.40 10.66 5.05
C LYS A 143 -3.60 9.14 4.88
N ALA A 144 -3.34 8.62 3.69
CA ALA A 144 -3.12 7.19 3.50
C ALA A 144 -1.86 6.75 4.26
N ARG A 145 -1.76 5.50 4.61
CA ARG A 145 -0.70 4.95 5.46
C ARG A 145 0.47 4.34 4.69
N GLY A 146 0.34 4.18 3.39
CA GLY A 146 1.37 3.63 2.53
C GLY A 146 0.81 2.91 1.32
N VAL A 147 1.70 2.26 0.60
CA VAL A 147 1.39 1.40 -0.55
C VAL A 147 2.20 0.11 -0.51
N VAL A 148 1.55 -0.98 -0.90
CA VAL A 148 2.19 -2.29 -1.16
C VAL A 148 1.90 -2.65 -2.61
N VAL A 149 2.94 -2.92 -3.39
CA VAL A 149 2.82 -3.25 -4.82
C VAL A 149 3.45 -4.61 -5.09
N ASP A 150 2.66 -5.59 -5.49
CA ASP A 150 3.18 -6.84 -6.06
C ASP A 150 3.66 -6.59 -7.49
N GLY A 151 4.68 -5.79 -7.59
CA GLY A 151 5.24 -5.20 -8.80
C GLY A 151 6.31 -4.17 -8.45
N SER A 152 6.34 -3.07 -9.16
CA SER A 152 7.42 -2.09 -9.05
C SER A 152 6.96 -0.64 -8.85
N THR A 153 7.94 0.20 -8.52
CA THR A 153 7.80 1.66 -8.49
C THR A 153 8.89 2.33 -9.32
N ARG A 154 8.64 3.57 -9.71
CA ARG A 154 9.64 4.54 -10.16
C ARG A 154 9.77 5.69 -9.15
N ASP A 155 10.66 6.63 -9.42
CA ASP A 155 10.89 7.83 -8.58
C ASP A 155 11.27 7.48 -7.12
N ALA A 156 11.92 6.31 -6.90
CA ALA A 156 12.16 5.73 -5.58
C ALA A 156 12.90 6.68 -4.63
N ALA A 157 13.87 7.46 -5.12
CA ALA A 157 14.60 8.45 -4.31
C ALA A 157 13.69 9.58 -3.82
N SER A 158 12.76 10.06 -4.65
CA SER A 158 11.79 11.09 -4.28
C SER A 158 10.78 10.57 -3.27
N ILE A 159 10.28 9.33 -3.48
CA ILE A 159 9.38 8.68 -2.51
C ILE A 159 10.06 8.47 -1.16
N ALA A 160 11.34 8.07 -1.15
CA ALA A 160 12.11 7.92 0.08
C ALA A 160 12.28 9.26 0.80
N ARG A 161 12.56 10.35 0.07
CA ARG A 161 12.72 11.70 0.62
C ARG A 161 11.46 12.22 1.30
N ILE A 162 10.29 11.95 0.75
CA ILE A 162 9.02 12.31 1.39
C ILE A 162 8.58 11.32 2.48
N ALA A 163 9.37 10.25 2.71
CA ALA A 163 9.11 9.22 3.71
C ALA A 163 7.70 8.59 3.62
N PHE A 164 7.16 8.43 2.39
CA PHE A 164 5.88 7.75 2.20
C PHE A 164 6.11 6.23 2.15
N PRO A 165 5.58 5.45 3.12
CA PRO A 165 5.83 4.02 3.22
C PRO A 165 5.44 3.28 1.94
N THR A 166 6.44 2.70 1.26
CA THR A 166 6.28 2.06 -0.05
C THR A 166 7.03 0.74 -0.07
N PHE A 167 6.29 -0.34 -0.29
CA PHE A 167 6.78 -1.72 -0.33
C PHE A 167 6.57 -2.28 -1.74
N VAL A 168 7.63 -2.76 -2.37
CA VAL A 168 7.62 -3.19 -3.77
C VAL A 168 8.54 -4.39 -3.98
N ARG A 169 8.35 -5.12 -5.08
CA ARG A 169 9.25 -6.21 -5.47
C ARG A 169 10.54 -5.72 -6.12
N TYR A 170 10.46 -4.67 -6.92
CA TYR A 170 11.60 -4.11 -7.66
C TYR A 170 11.35 -2.64 -8.05
N ARG A 171 12.34 -2.03 -8.70
CA ARG A 171 12.28 -0.66 -9.19
C ARG A 171 12.59 -0.66 -10.69
N THR A 172 11.88 0.19 -11.45
CA THR A 172 12.14 0.39 -12.89
C THR A 172 11.74 1.81 -13.30
N PRO A 173 12.44 2.47 -14.22
CA PRO A 173 12.01 3.78 -14.73
C PRO A 173 10.88 3.67 -15.77
N GLN A 174 10.48 2.47 -16.19
CA GLN A 174 9.51 2.27 -17.26
C GLN A 174 8.09 2.72 -16.86
N ASP A 175 7.53 3.64 -17.67
CA ASP A 175 6.14 4.11 -17.44
C ASP A 175 5.11 2.99 -17.63
N SER A 176 4.11 2.97 -16.74
CA SER A 176 3.00 2.01 -16.80
C SER A 176 2.04 2.27 -17.96
N VAL A 177 1.74 3.54 -18.26
CA VAL A 177 0.65 3.90 -19.19
C VAL A 177 0.71 3.18 -20.55
N PRO A 178 1.87 2.98 -21.21
CA PRO A 178 1.91 2.21 -22.45
C PRO A 178 1.89 0.68 -22.25
N ARG A 179 2.06 0.16 -21.02
CA ARG A 179 2.31 -1.27 -20.75
C ARG A 179 1.30 -1.94 -19.86
N TRP A 180 0.72 -1.19 -18.94
CA TRP A 180 -0.12 -1.68 -17.85
C TRP A 180 -1.35 -0.79 -17.65
N GLN A 181 -2.41 -1.36 -17.10
CA GLN A 181 -3.63 -0.63 -16.76
C GLN A 181 -4.29 -1.21 -15.52
N VAL A 182 -4.97 -0.37 -14.77
CA VAL A 182 -5.85 -0.79 -13.68
C VAL A 182 -7.02 -1.58 -14.25
N ALA A 183 -7.30 -2.75 -13.71
CA ALA A 183 -8.48 -3.54 -14.04
C ALA A 183 -9.69 -3.13 -13.19
N ASP A 184 -9.52 -3.17 -11.88
CA ASP A 184 -10.52 -2.80 -10.88
C ASP A 184 -9.87 -2.47 -9.53
N TRP A 185 -10.66 -1.96 -8.58
CA TRP A 185 -10.25 -1.74 -7.19
C TRP A 185 -11.44 -1.92 -6.23
N GLY A 186 -11.14 -2.05 -4.93
CA GLY A 186 -12.11 -2.31 -3.88
C GLY A 186 -12.56 -3.79 -3.81
N GLN A 187 -12.15 -4.62 -4.78
CA GLN A 187 -12.40 -6.06 -4.78
C GLN A 187 -11.21 -6.81 -4.16
N PRO A 188 -11.42 -7.99 -3.57
CA PRO A 188 -10.33 -8.78 -3.03
C PRO A 188 -9.29 -9.13 -4.09
N VAL A 189 -8.01 -9.11 -3.70
CA VAL A 189 -6.86 -9.54 -4.51
C VAL A 189 -6.14 -10.71 -3.84
N THR A 190 -5.25 -11.38 -4.57
CA THR A 190 -4.41 -12.45 -4.04
C THR A 190 -2.96 -12.20 -4.43
N ILE A 191 -2.07 -12.09 -3.45
CA ILE A 191 -0.64 -11.85 -3.63
C ILE A 191 0.12 -12.97 -2.93
N GLY A 192 0.92 -13.74 -3.67
CA GLY A 192 1.68 -14.86 -3.11
C GLY A 192 0.82 -15.92 -2.41
N GLY A 193 -0.41 -16.13 -2.86
CA GLY A 193 -1.37 -17.05 -2.23
C GLY A 193 -2.14 -16.45 -1.04
N VAL A 194 -1.79 -15.23 -0.59
CA VAL A 194 -2.50 -14.53 0.49
C VAL A 194 -3.66 -13.72 -0.09
N ARG A 195 -4.88 -14.03 0.36
CA ARG A 195 -6.07 -13.25 0.00
C ARG A 195 -6.15 -11.98 0.84
N ILE A 196 -6.35 -10.85 0.19
CA ILE A 196 -6.44 -9.52 0.81
C ILE A 196 -7.80 -8.92 0.46
N ALA A 197 -8.64 -8.72 1.45
CA ALA A 197 -9.95 -8.11 1.27
C ALA A 197 -9.94 -6.64 1.70
N LEU A 198 -10.87 -5.87 1.18
CA LEU A 198 -11.08 -4.48 1.59
C LEU A 198 -11.31 -4.41 3.10
N GLY A 199 -10.48 -3.63 3.80
CA GLY A 199 -10.57 -3.44 5.24
C GLY A 199 -9.80 -4.43 6.10
N ASP A 200 -9.13 -5.45 5.55
CA ASP A 200 -8.11 -6.19 6.29
C ASP A 200 -7.03 -5.23 6.81
N VAL A 201 -6.28 -5.60 7.82
CA VAL A 201 -5.19 -4.74 8.32
C VAL A 201 -3.88 -5.19 7.68
N ILE A 202 -3.19 -4.25 7.05
CA ILE A 202 -1.85 -4.45 6.50
C ILE A 202 -0.84 -3.84 7.45
N VAL A 203 0.15 -4.63 7.84
CA VAL A 203 1.29 -4.17 8.63
C VAL A 203 2.57 -4.53 7.89
N GLY A 204 3.49 -3.58 7.79
CA GLY A 204 4.77 -3.78 7.11
C GLY A 204 5.91 -3.10 7.87
N ASP A 205 7.04 -3.78 7.92
CA ASP A 205 8.33 -3.29 8.42
C ASP A 205 9.49 -3.91 7.62
N LEU A 206 10.71 -3.87 8.14
CA LEU A 206 11.89 -4.36 7.42
C LEU A 206 11.83 -5.88 7.13
N ASP A 207 11.13 -6.66 7.96
CA ASP A 207 11.02 -8.11 7.78
C ASP A 207 10.02 -8.49 6.68
N GLY A 208 9.11 -7.57 6.31
CA GLY A 208 8.16 -7.78 5.23
C GLY A 208 6.77 -7.23 5.51
N VAL A 209 5.75 -7.85 4.90
CA VAL A 209 4.36 -7.39 4.99
C VAL A 209 3.45 -8.53 5.43
N VAL A 210 2.63 -8.26 6.43
CA VAL A 210 1.65 -9.19 6.99
C VAL A 210 0.23 -8.67 6.78
N VAL A 211 -0.69 -9.59 6.48
CA VAL A 211 -2.12 -9.33 6.27
C VAL A 211 -2.90 -9.91 7.44
N VAL A 212 -3.52 -9.08 8.25
CA VAL A 212 -4.38 -9.53 9.34
C VAL A 212 -5.85 -9.46 8.88
N PRO A 213 -6.53 -10.59 8.72
CA PRO A 213 -7.93 -10.58 8.31
C PRO A 213 -8.79 -9.79 9.28
N ARG A 214 -9.64 -8.91 8.76
CA ARG A 214 -10.46 -7.99 9.56
C ARG A 214 -11.25 -8.68 10.68
N ARG A 215 -11.77 -9.87 10.41
CA ARG A 215 -12.58 -10.65 11.36
C ARG A 215 -11.86 -11.03 12.65
N VAL A 216 -10.52 -11.15 12.61
CA VAL A 216 -9.68 -11.54 13.75
C VAL A 216 -8.78 -10.41 14.25
N ALA A 217 -8.76 -9.27 13.58
CA ALA A 217 -7.79 -8.20 13.83
C ALA A 217 -7.78 -7.71 15.29
N HIS A 218 -8.93 -7.64 15.92
CA HIS A 218 -9.04 -7.21 17.32
C HIS A 218 -8.39 -8.22 18.28
N VAL A 219 -8.66 -9.51 18.07
CA VAL A 219 -8.09 -10.58 18.90
C VAL A 219 -6.57 -10.68 18.70
N VAL A 220 -6.13 -10.64 17.43
CA VAL A 220 -4.69 -10.63 17.10
C VAL A 220 -4.00 -9.45 17.77
N LEU A 221 -4.56 -8.23 17.67
CA LEU A 221 -3.97 -7.04 18.26
C LEU A 221 -3.79 -7.17 19.78
N LEU A 222 -4.84 -7.59 20.50
CA LEU A 222 -4.77 -7.75 21.96
C LEU A 222 -3.72 -8.77 22.38
N ARG A 223 -3.60 -9.89 21.65
CA ARG A 223 -2.56 -10.90 21.90
C ARG A 223 -1.16 -10.36 21.59
N CYS A 224 -0.99 -9.63 20.47
CA CYS A 224 0.30 -8.99 20.13
C CYS A 224 0.73 -7.98 21.19
N GLU A 225 -0.17 -7.12 21.68
CA GLU A 225 0.15 -6.15 22.74
C GLU A 225 0.64 -6.85 24.02
N LYS A 226 0.01 -7.98 24.39
CA LYS A 226 0.43 -8.80 25.54
C LYS A 226 1.81 -9.42 25.28
N LEU A 227 2.02 -10.02 24.10
CA LEU A 227 3.28 -10.63 23.70
C LEU A 227 4.44 -9.63 23.74
N VAL A 228 4.29 -8.50 23.06
CA VAL A 228 5.29 -7.40 23.04
C VAL A 228 5.59 -6.89 24.44
N GLY A 229 4.58 -6.79 25.31
CA GLY A 229 4.77 -6.43 26.72
C GLY A 229 5.62 -7.46 27.49
N THR A 230 5.44 -8.77 27.21
CA THR A 230 6.24 -9.83 27.80
C THR A 230 7.66 -9.84 27.28
N GLU A 231 7.85 -9.74 25.96
CA GLU A 231 9.17 -9.66 25.32
C GLU A 231 10.00 -8.48 25.81
N ASN A 232 9.38 -7.34 26.10
CA ASN A 232 10.10 -6.19 26.66
C ASN A 232 10.67 -6.50 28.04
N LYS A 233 9.98 -7.32 28.86
CA LYS A 233 10.48 -7.78 30.15
C LYS A 233 11.65 -8.78 29.95
N VAL A 234 11.48 -9.73 29.04
CA VAL A 234 12.54 -10.69 28.67
C VAL A 234 13.79 -9.96 28.17
N ARG A 235 13.63 -9.04 27.23
CA ARG A 235 14.72 -8.23 26.68
C ARG A 235 15.47 -7.46 27.77
N THR A 236 14.75 -6.90 28.72
CA THR A 236 15.33 -6.19 29.85
C THR A 236 16.12 -7.13 30.77
N ALA A 237 15.58 -8.34 31.04
CA ALA A 237 16.23 -9.33 31.87
C ALA A 237 17.51 -9.89 31.21
N VAL A 238 17.45 -10.23 29.93
CA VAL A 238 18.58 -10.71 29.13
C VAL A 238 19.69 -9.65 29.04
N LYS A 239 19.35 -8.39 28.81
CA LYS A 239 20.33 -7.27 28.83
C LYS A 239 21.03 -7.10 30.19
N ARG A 240 20.41 -7.59 31.28
CA ARG A 240 21.00 -7.60 32.63
C ARG A 240 21.76 -8.90 32.94
N GLY A 241 21.98 -9.76 31.94
CA GLY A 241 22.75 -11.01 32.07
C GLY A 241 21.94 -12.26 32.45
N MET A 242 20.60 -12.19 32.40
CA MET A 242 19.80 -13.41 32.64
C MET A 242 20.00 -14.40 31.48
N PRO A 243 20.37 -15.66 31.75
CA PRO A 243 20.50 -16.68 30.69
C PRO A 243 19.18 -16.88 29.91
N PRO A 244 19.22 -17.16 28.59
CA PRO A 244 18.04 -17.32 27.75
C PRO A 244 17.02 -18.33 28.28
N LEU A 245 17.49 -19.53 28.70
CA LEU A 245 16.61 -20.54 29.25
C LEU A 245 15.91 -20.09 30.53
N ALA A 246 16.64 -19.46 31.45
CA ALA A 246 16.06 -18.94 32.68
C ALA A 246 15.05 -17.81 32.42
N ALA A 247 15.28 -17.00 31.38
CA ALA A 247 14.33 -15.97 30.95
C ALA A 247 13.04 -16.60 30.39
N TYR A 248 13.17 -17.62 29.53
CA TYR A 248 12.04 -18.38 29.01
C TYR A 248 11.22 -19.05 30.13
N GLU A 249 11.87 -19.77 31.05
CA GLU A 249 11.20 -20.40 32.18
C GLU A 249 10.46 -19.42 33.08
N LYS A 250 11.00 -18.23 33.25
CA LYS A 250 10.42 -17.20 34.09
C LYS A 250 9.25 -16.44 33.43
N TYR A 251 9.34 -16.14 32.13
CA TYR A 251 8.40 -15.25 31.46
C TYR A 251 7.47 -15.96 30.45
N GLY A 252 7.79 -17.21 30.08
CA GLY A 252 7.01 -18.00 29.13
C GLY A 252 7.14 -17.53 27.67
N ALA A 253 8.14 -16.70 27.37
CA ALA A 253 8.44 -16.20 26.02
C ALA A 253 9.95 -15.95 25.89
N PHE A 254 10.47 -16.03 24.65
CA PHE A 254 11.85 -15.66 24.31
C PHE A 254 11.93 -15.25 22.83
#